data_a10cfdb422b8f56270a7fc1355784087
#
_entry.id   a10cfdb422b8f56270a7fc1355784087
#
_cell.length_a   1.000
_cell.length_b   1.000
_cell.length_c   1.000
_cell.angle_alpha   90.00
_cell.angle_beta   90.00
_cell.angle_gamma   90.00
#
_symmetry.space_group_name_H-M   'P 1'
#
loop_
_entity.id
_entity.type
_entity.pdbx_description
1 polymer ?
#
loop_
_entity_poly.entity_id
_entity_poly.type
_entity_poly.pdbx_seq_one_letter_code
_entity_poly.pdbx_strand_id
1 'polypeptide(L)'
;RALGIENIQSQPRLYFNPDETRKIADLMQQYRPTRDQPVVLVKSGTRIAKWGWQWKKFQTVIEHLLESNKAQVWLVNGPGEEAELQTAIANMQRKPQLLPLLSAKELALLMQECDVLLCNHTGIMHLASAVDKPVCVIFKHGEIKRWGPLNSDSVVLEERNDDSLSSDTVLNTLLEMLNKEKS
;
A
#
# COMPACT_ATOMS: atom_id res chain seq x y z
N ARG A 1 -23.39 -11.91 20.27
CA ARG A 1 -24.40 -11.60 21.34
C ARG A 1 -24.16 -12.34 22.65
N ALA A 2 -23.13 -13.15 22.75
CA ALA A 2 -22.84 -13.91 23.98
C ALA A 2 -22.42 -13.04 25.19
N LEU A 3 -22.11 -11.77 24.99
CA LEU A 3 -21.71 -10.81 26.03
C LEU A 3 -22.70 -9.66 26.24
N GLY A 4 -23.92 -9.74 25.68
CA GLY A 4 -24.93 -8.70 25.84
C GLY A 4 -24.58 -7.34 25.20
N ILE A 5 -23.59 -7.29 24.32
CA ILE A 5 -23.16 -6.07 23.66
C ILE A 5 -23.95 -5.89 22.37
N GLU A 6 -24.81 -4.91 22.32
CA GLU A 6 -25.58 -4.51 21.15
C GLU A 6 -24.82 -3.39 20.43
N ASN A 7 -24.63 -3.53 19.10
CA ASN A 7 -24.01 -2.53 18.22
C ASN A 7 -22.54 -2.15 18.53
N ILE A 8 -21.62 -3.10 18.38
CA ILE A 8 -20.19 -2.75 18.26
C ILE A 8 -19.92 -2.31 16.83
N GLN A 9 -19.98 -1.03 16.55
CA GLN A 9 -19.28 -0.42 15.42
C GLN A 9 -17.84 -0.14 15.88
N SER A 10 -17.02 -1.17 16.05
CA SER A 10 -15.61 -0.99 16.40
C SER A 10 -14.77 -1.00 15.13
N GLN A 11 -14.57 0.17 14.54
CA GLN A 11 -13.43 0.33 13.64
C GLN A 11 -12.15 0.26 14.47
N PRO A 12 -11.13 -0.50 14.03
CA PRO A 12 -9.83 -0.48 14.66
C PRO A 12 -9.28 0.95 14.70
N ARG A 13 -8.80 1.39 15.86
CA ARG A 13 -8.18 2.72 16.00
C ARG A 13 -6.77 2.56 16.51
N LEU A 14 -5.84 3.33 15.93
CA LEU A 14 -4.48 3.42 16.38
C LEU A 14 -4.26 4.72 17.13
N TYR A 15 -3.46 4.65 18.20
CA TYR A 15 -3.04 5.81 18.98
C TYR A 15 -1.55 6.01 18.82
N PHE A 16 -1.15 7.24 18.52
CA PHE A 16 0.23 7.61 18.23
C PHE A 16 0.76 8.53 19.32
N ASN A 17 2.04 8.39 19.64
CA ASN A 17 2.72 9.30 20.54
C ASN A 17 3.43 10.44 19.76
N PRO A 18 3.81 11.55 20.44
CA PRO A 18 4.45 12.69 19.78
C PRO A 18 5.77 12.36 19.07
N ASP A 19 6.56 11.40 19.56
CA ASP A 19 7.84 11.04 18.96
C ASP A 19 7.65 10.26 17.66
N GLU A 20 6.66 9.35 17.60
CA GLU A 20 6.26 8.66 16.37
C GLU A 20 5.81 9.67 15.32
N THR A 21 5.01 10.65 15.71
CA THR A 21 4.52 11.71 14.81
C THR A 21 5.66 12.59 14.29
N ARG A 22 6.61 12.98 15.15
CA ARG A 22 7.77 13.79 14.75
C ARG A 22 8.63 13.05 13.73
N LYS A 23 8.94 11.78 13.96
CA LYS A 23 9.75 10.97 13.05
C LYS A 23 9.13 10.91 11.65
N ILE A 24 7.81 10.74 11.57
CA ILE A 24 7.12 10.71 10.27
C ILE A 24 7.11 12.11 9.63
N ALA A 25 6.94 13.19 10.40
CA ALA A 25 7.04 14.54 9.86
C ALA A 25 8.41 14.81 9.22
N ASP A 26 9.50 14.35 9.86
CA ASP A 26 10.85 14.47 9.33
C ASP A 26 11.02 13.65 8.03
N LEU A 27 10.50 12.42 7.99
CA LEU A 27 10.48 11.62 6.77
C LEU A 27 9.69 12.29 5.64
N MET A 28 8.56 12.93 5.96
CA MET A 28 7.74 13.65 4.98
C MET A 28 8.49 14.84 4.39
N GLN A 29 9.25 15.59 5.17
CA GLN A 29 10.08 16.66 4.66
C GLN A 29 11.16 16.16 3.71
N GLN A 30 11.73 14.99 4.00
CA GLN A 30 12.80 14.40 3.19
C GLN A 30 12.28 13.81 1.87
N TYR A 31 11.13 13.12 1.91
CA TYR A 31 10.71 12.25 0.80
C TYR A 31 9.52 12.78 -0.02
N ARG A 32 8.83 13.81 0.43
CA ARG A 32 7.71 14.43 -0.30
C ARG A 32 8.08 15.80 -0.90
N PRO A 33 8.85 15.83 -2.00
CA PRO A 33 9.34 17.08 -2.59
C PRO A 33 8.22 17.93 -3.19
N THR A 34 7.12 17.32 -3.61
CA THR A 34 5.96 18.00 -4.17
C THR A 34 4.68 17.56 -3.43
N ARG A 35 3.95 18.53 -2.84
CA ARG A 35 2.69 18.25 -2.14
C ARG A 35 1.51 18.05 -3.08
N ASP A 36 1.62 18.52 -4.31
CA ASP A 36 0.52 18.54 -5.30
C ASP A 36 0.33 17.21 -6.04
N GLN A 37 1.30 16.30 -5.94
CA GLN A 37 1.19 14.97 -6.54
C GLN A 37 0.68 13.95 -5.52
N PRO A 38 -0.28 13.08 -5.92
CA PRO A 38 -0.71 11.99 -5.08
C PRO A 38 0.44 11.01 -4.84
N VAL A 39 0.39 10.34 -3.71
CA VAL A 39 1.38 9.34 -3.27
C VAL A 39 0.76 7.96 -3.27
N VAL A 40 1.32 7.06 -4.09
CA VAL A 40 1.02 5.63 -4.06
C VAL A 40 2.06 4.94 -3.19
N LEU A 41 1.61 4.40 -2.07
CA LEU A 41 2.44 3.54 -1.23
C LEU A 41 2.41 2.12 -1.78
N VAL A 42 3.55 1.49 -1.99
CA VAL A 42 3.63 0.13 -2.57
C VAL A 42 4.31 -0.82 -1.60
N LYS A 43 3.67 -1.97 -1.34
CA LYS A 43 4.26 -3.11 -0.62
C LYS A 43 4.12 -4.38 -1.46
N SER A 44 5.18 -4.73 -2.17
CA SER A 44 5.21 -5.88 -3.08
C SER A 44 5.52 -7.21 -2.40
N GLY A 45 6.26 -7.21 -1.30
CA GLY A 45 6.68 -8.42 -0.59
C GLY A 45 5.54 -9.14 0.11
N THR A 46 5.67 -10.47 0.21
CA THR A 46 4.82 -11.34 1.02
C THR A 46 5.69 -12.34 1.77
N ARG A 47 5.22 -12.83 2.93
CA ARG A 47 5.93 -13.88 3.69
C ARG A 47 6.06 -15.18 2.90
N ILE A 48 5.12 -15.49 2.02
CA ILE A 48 5.10 -16.71 1.22
C ILE A 48 5.07 -16.29 -0.25
N ALA A 49 6.20 -16.40 -0.94
CA ALA A 49 6.43 -15.87 -2.28
C ALA A 49 5.35 -16.31 -3.31
N LYS A 50 4.91 -17.57 -3.28
CA LYS A 50 3.85 -18.07 -4.17
C LYS A 50 2.49 -17.40 -4.01
N TRP A 51 2.29 -16.66 -2.93
CA TRP A 51 1.07 -15.90 -2.65
C TRP A 51 1.16 -14.45 -3.09
N GLY A 52 2.33 -14.03 -3.56
CA GLY A 52 2.55 -12.70 -4.06
C GLY A 52 2.29 -12.59 -5.56
N TRP A 53 1.79 -11.43 -5.97
CA TRP A 53 1.81 -11.00 -7.34
C TRP A 53 3.26 -10.75 -7.76
N GLN A 54 3.63 -11.08 -8.99
CA GLN A 54 5.02 -11.06 -9.44
C GLN A 54 5.62 -9.65 -9.37
N TRP A 55 6.87 -9.54 -8.88
CA TRP A 55 7.58 -8.27 -8.80
C TRP A 55 7.61 -7.52 -10.13
N LYS A 56 7.86 -8.24 -11.25
CA LYS A 56 7.90 -7.64 -12.58
C LYS A 56 6.61 -6.89 -12.94
N LYS A 57 5.47 -7.37 -12.49
CA LYS A 57 4.17 -6.72 -12.71
C LYS A 57 4.02 -5.48 -11.84
N PHE A 58 4.46 -5.51 -10.56
CA PHE A 58 4.56 -4.31 -9.72
C PHE A 58 5.48 -3.28 -10.35
N GLN A 59 6.65 -3.72 -10.84
CA GLN A 59 7.62 -2.85 -11.50
C GLN A 59 6.98 -2.11 -12.68
N THR A 60 6.25 -2.80 -13.56
CA THR A 60 5.55 -2.20 -14.70
C THR A 60 4.57 -1.11 -14.23
N VAL A 61 3.78 -1.37 -13.19
CA VAL A 61 2.84 -0.37 -12.63
C VAL A 61 3.60 0.84 -12.09
N ILE A 62 4.66 0.61 -11.32
CA ILE A 62 5.50 1.67 -10.73
C ILE A 62 6.12 2.54 -11.83
N GLU A 63 6.71 1.92 -12.86
CA GLU A 63 7.32 2.62 -13.98
C GLU A 63 6.32 3.51 -14.70
N HIS A 64 5.13 3.01 -15.00
CA HIS A 64 4.07 3.81 -15.64
C HIS A 64 3.61 5.01 -14.79
N LEU A 65 3.43 4.83 -13.48
CA LEU A 65 3.06 5.94 -12.59
C LEU A 65 4.13 7.03 -12.56
N LEU A 66 5.40 6.64 -12.50
CA LEU A 66 6.54 7.57 -12.46
C LEU A 66 6.79 8.24 -13.82
N GLU A 67 6.72 7.51 -14.92
CA GLU A 67 6.94 8.03 -16.28
C GLU A 67 5.86 9.02 -16.71
N SER A 68 4.60 8.68 -16.40
CA SER A 68 3.46 9.54 -16.69
C SER A 68 3.31 10.72 -15.73
N ASN A 69 4.15 10.79 -14.71
CA ASN A 69 4.10 11.82 -13.65
C ASN A 69 2.73 11.92 -12.95
N LYS A 70 2.01 10.79 -12.86
CA LYS A 70 0.66 10.73 -12.28
C LYS A 70 0.66 10.63 -10.76
N ALA A 71 1.73 10.07 -10.19
CA ALA A 71 1.88 9.91 -8.75
C ALA A 71 3.36 9.85 -8.36
N GLN A 72 3.65 10.21 -7.13
CA GLN A 72 4.87 9.79 -6.45
C GLN A 72 4.69 8.34 -5.99
N VAL A 73 5.72 7.53 -6.10
CA VAL A 73 5.67 6.14 -5.66
C VAL A 73 6.66 5.92 -4.52
N TRP A 74 6.15 5.50 -3.39
CA TRP A 74 6.92 5.15 -2.22
C TRP A 74 6.86 3.63 -2.01
N LEU A 75 8.02 3.00 -1.95
CA LEU A 75 8.17 1.56 -1.76
C LEU A 75 8.56 1.27 -0.31
N VAL A 76 7.76 0.46 0.36
CA VAL A 76 8.04 0.02 1.73
C VAL A 76 8.52 -1.42 1.74
N ASN A 77 9.48 -1.69 2.61
CA ASN A 77 10.04 -3.01 2.83
C ASN A 77 9.51 -3.64 4.13
N GLY A 78 9.67 -4.94 4.25
CA GLY A 78 9.57 -5.67 5.50
C GLY A 78 10.96 -6.04 6.02
N PRO A 79 11.05 -6.61 7.23
CA PRO A 79 12.32 -7.08 7.78
C PRO A 79 13.03 -8.04 6.81
N GLY A 80 14.26 -7.69 6.44
CA GLY A 80 15.10 -8.48 5.54
C GLY A 80 14.85 -8.33 4.04
N GLU A 81 13.89 -7.51 3.61
CA GLU A 81 13.56 -7.30 2.19
C GLU A 81 14.35 -6.16 1.53
N GLU A 82 15.03 -5.32 2.30
CA GLU A 82 15.63 -4.06 1.81
C GLU A 82 16.65 -4.30 0.69
N ALA A 83 17.60 -5.21 0.88
CA ALA A 83 18.65 -5.47 -0.11
C ALA A 83 18.08 -6.03 -1.43
N GLU A 84 17.06 -6.89 -1.34
CA GLU A 84 16.37 -7.43 -2.51
C GLU A 84 15.65 -6.33 -3.28
N LEU A 85 14.91 -5.45 -2.58
CA LEU A 85 14.22 -4.33 -3.21
C LEU A 85 15.20 -3.30 -3.79
N GLN A 86 16.31 -2.98 -3.11
CA GLN A 86 17.36 -2.12 -3.65
C GLN A 86 17.90 -2.68 -4.97
N THR A 87 18.18 -3.98 -5.02
CA THR A 87 18.62 -4.65 -6.24
C THR A 87 17.56 -4.60 -7.33
N ALA A 88 16.30 -4.87 -6.98
CA ALA A 88 15.18 -4.89 -7.91
C ALA A 88 14.92 -3.53 -8.58
N ILE A 89 15.10 -2.43 -7.85
CA ILE A 89 14.92 -1.07 -8.38
C ILE A 89 16.19 -0.46 -9.00
N ALA A 90 17.36 -1.10 -8.83
CA ALA A 90 18.63 -0.53 -9.26
C ALA A 90 18.67 -0.20 -10.76
N ASN A 91 18.05 -1.04 -11.58
CA ASN A 91 18.04 -0.94 -13.04
C ASN A 91 16.84 -0.15 -13.61
N MET A 92 15.95 0.36 -12.76
CA MET A 92 14.83 1.19 -13.21
C MET A 92 15.32 2.57 -13.65
N GLN A 93 14.82 3.08 -14.77
CA GLN A 93 15.18 4.42 -15.26
C GLN A 93 14.68 5.52 -14.29
N ARG A 94 13.43 5.39 -13.84
CA ARG A 94 12.86 6.21 -12.78
C ARG A 94 12.62 5.31 -11.57
N LYS A 95 13.22 5.67 -10.45
CA LYS A 95 13.17 4.85 -9.24
C LYS A 95 12.09 5.34 -8.30
N PRO A 96 11.28 4.43 -7.72
CA PRO A 96 10.44 4.77 -6.60
C PRO A 96 11.30 5.18 -5.41
N GLN A 97 10.74 5.94 -4.49
CA GLN A 97 11.42 6.25 -3.24
C GLN A 97 11.34 5.02 -2.33
N LEU A 98 12.46 4.35 -2.11
CA LEU A 98 12.54 3.27 -1.11
C LEU A 98 12.64 3.90 0.28
N LEU A 99 11.67 3.62 1.14
CA LEU A 99 11.64 4.12 2.50
C LEU A 99 12.46 3.23 3.44
N PRO A 100 12.96 3.78 4.56
CA PRO A 100 13.61 2.97 5.59
C PRO A 100 12.62 1.97 6.20
N LEU A 101 13.13 0.96 6.90
CA LEU A 101 12.28 0.05 7.64
C LEU A 101 11.53 0.81 8.76
N LEU A 102 10.21 0.71 8.73
CA LEU A 102 9.31 1.35 9.66
C LEU A 102 8.63 0.31 10.57
N SER A 103 8.40 0.68 11.82
CA SER A 103 7.49 -0.07 12.69
C SER A 103 6.05 0.01 12.18
N ALA A 104 5.18 -0.89 12.65
CA ALA A 104 3.78 -0.88 12.24
C ALA A 104 3.07 0.45 12.54
N LYS A 105 3.38 1.11 13.66
CA LYS A 105 2.81 2.42 14.01
C LYS A 105 3.34 3.55 13.13
N GLU A 106 4.63 3.59 12.87
CA GLU A 106 5.24 4.57 11.96
C GLU A 106 4.68 4.41 10.54
N LEU A 107 4.51 3.16 10.09
CA LEU A 107 3.91 2.88 8.80
C LEU A 107 2.44 3.32 8.72
N ALA A 108 1.68 3.12 9.79
CA ALA A 108 0.29 3.60 9.86
C ALA A 108 0.20 5.14 9.81
N LEU A 109 1.10 5.85 10.51
CA LEU A 109 1.21 7.30 10.42
C LEU A 109 1.59 7.75 9.01
N LEU A 110 2.56 7.09 8.39
CA LEU A 110 2.96 7.38 7.01
C LEU A 110 1.79 7.19 6.03
N MET A 111 0.98 6.15 6.23
CA MET A 111 -0.19 5.89 5.39
C MET A 111 -1.22 7.03 5.43
N GLN A 112 -1.34 7.76 6.52
CA GLN A 112 -2.23 8.92 6.60
C GLN A 112 -1.84 10.03 5.62
N GLU A 113 -0.56 10.09 5.26
CA GLU A 113 0.02 11.07 4.32
C GLU A 113 0.03 10.57 2.86
N CYS A 114 -0.37 9.33 2.62
CA CYS A 114 -0.47 8.74 1.28
C CYS A 114 -1.92 8.75 0.80
N ASP A 115 -2.13 8.65 -0.50
CA ASP A 115 -3.47 8.65 -1.10
C ASP A 115 -4.01 7.21 -1.24
N VAL A 116 -3.17 6.26 -1.62
CA VAL A 116 -3.58 4.85 -1.79
C VAL A 116 -2.43 3.89 -1.47
N LEU A 117 -2.77 2.73 -0.91
CA LEU A 117 -1.85 1.61 -0.75
C LEU A 117 -2.07 0.58 -1.87
N LEU A 118 -1.03 0.22 -2.61
CA LEU A 118 -0.98 -0.98 -3.47
C LEU A 118 -0.23 -2.09 -2.76
N CYS A 119 -0.86 -3.22 -2.52
CA CYS A 119 -0.19 -4.34 -1.86
C CYS A 119 -0.75 -5.71 -2.24
N ASN A 120 0.03 -6.75 -1.96
CA ASN A 120 -0.46 -8.11 -1.88
C ASN A 120 -1.34 -8.29 -0.63
N HIS A 121 -2.16 -9.34 -0.61
CA HIS A 121 -2.94 -9.74 0.57
C HIS A 121 -2.01 -10.07 1.76
N THR A 122 -1.72 -9.08 2.56
CA THR A 122 -0.85 -9.16 3.75
C THR A 122 -1.38 -8.25 4.87
N GLY A 123 -0.81 -8.37 6.08
CA GLY A 123 -1.25 -7.61 7.26
C GLY A 123 -1.25 -6.09 7.11
N ILE A 124 -0.44 -5.54 6.19
CA ILE A 124 -0.38 -4.09 5.92
C ILE A 124 -1.72 -3.53 5.42
N MET A 125 -2.50 -4.31 4.70
CA MET A 125 -3.83 -3.94 4.24
C MET A 125 -4.77 -3.60 5.42
N HIS A 126 -4.71 -4.40 6.49
CA HIS A 126 -5.51 -4.13 7.69
C HIS A 126 -5.02 -2.90 8.45
N LEU A 127 -3.71 -2.63 8.39
CA LEU A 127 -3.14 -1.42 8.96
C LEU A 127 -3.65 -0.17 8.22
N ALA A 128 -3.69 -0.19 6.89
CA ALA A 128 -4.28 0.87 6.08
C ALA A 128 -5.77 1.08 6.41
N SER A 129 -6.54 -0.02 6.53
CA SER A 129 -7.94 0.08 6.96
C SER A 129 -8.11 0.70 8.35
N ALA A 130 -7.17 0.45 9.28
CA ALA A 130 -7.23 1.02 10.63
C ALA A 130 -6.96 2.53 10.68
N VAL A 131 -6.40 3.12 9.63
CA VAL A 131 -6.16 4.56 9.46
C VAL A 131 -6.99 5.15 8.33
N ASP A 132 -8.00 4.42 7.89
CA ASP A 132 -8.98 4.80 6.87
C ASP A 132 -8.35 5.18 5.51
N LYS A 133 -7.30 4.43 5.09
CA LYS A 133 -6.67 4.61 3.79
C LYS A 133 -7.18 3.60 2.77
N PRO A 134 -7.56 4.05 1.56
CA PRO A 134 -7.94 3.18 0.46
C PRO A 134 -6.81 2.21 0.09
N VAL A 135 -7.18 0.98 -0.21
CA VAL A 135 -6.24 -0.07 -0.59
C VAL A 135 -6.62 -0.68 -1.93
N CYS A 136 -5.69 -0.72 -2.87
CA CYS A 136 -5.72 -1.61 -4.01
C CYS A 136 -4.97 -2.89 -3.62
N VAL A 137 -5.71 -3.94 -3.27
CA VAL A 137 -5.11 -5.18 -2.77
C VAL A 137 -5.25 -6.31 -3.78
N ILE A 138 -4.17 -7.08 -3.96
CA ILE A 138 -4.13 -8.23 -4.86
C ILE A 138 -4.23 -9.52 -4.05
N PHE A 139 -5.30 -10.28 -4.31
CA PHE A 139 -5.57 -11.58 -3.71
C PHE A 139 -5.24 -12.71 -4.68
N LYS A 140 -4.24 -13.51 -4.33
CA LYS A 140 -3.96 -14.79 -5.03
C LYS A 140 -4.65 -15.98 -4.36
N HIS A 141 -4.93 -15.87 -3.09
CA HIS A 141 -5.58 -16.92 -2.31
C HIS A 141 -6.29 -16.32 -1.07
N GLY A 142 -7.14 -17.12 -0.45
CA GLY A 142 -7.86 -16.76 0.77
C GLY A 142 -9.28 -16.25 0.50
N GLU A 143 -10.05 -16.13 1.56
CA GLU A 143 -11.44 -15.67 1.51
C GLU A 143 -11.51 -14.15 1.65
N ILE A 144 -11.87 -13.45 0.59
CA ILE A 144 -12.00 -11.97 0.59
C ILE A 144 -13.00 -11.50 1.65
N LYS A 145 -14.14 -12.20 1.80
CA LYS A 145 -15.15 -11.86 2.83
C LYS A 145 -14.60 -11.87 4.25
N ARG A 146 -13.60 -12.70 4.51
CA ARG A 146 -13.00 -12.85 5.84
C ARG A 146 -11.79 -11.96 6.05
N TRP A 147 -11.01 -11.74 5.00
CA TRP A 147 -9.68 -11.14 5.10
C TRP A 147 -9.53 -9.86 4.25
N GLY A 148 -10.57 -9.43 3.55
CA GLY A 148 -10.53 -8.21 2.76
C GLY A 148 -10.40 -6.93 3.59
N PRO A 149 -10.11 -5.79 2.95
CA PRO A 149 -10.08 -4.50 3.61
C PRO A 149 -11.46 -4.12 4.15
N LEU A 150 -11.48 -3.34 5.24
CA LEU A 150 -12.72 -2.97 5.92
C LEU A 150 -13.33 -1.67 5.39
N ASN A 151 -12.55 -0.82 4.76
CA ASN A 151 -13.00 0.47 4.22
C ASN A 151 -13.60 0.31 2.82
N SER A 152 -14.67 1.07 2.57
CA SER A 152 -15.50 1.01 1.34
C SER A 152 -14.76 1.43 0.08
N ASP A 153 -13.77 2.31 0.20
CA ASP A 153 -13.05 2.90 -0.93
C ASP A 153 -11.88 2.03 -1.41
N SER A 154 -11.72 0.86 -0.79
CA SER A 154 -10.73 -0.13 -1.21
C SER A 154 -11.21 -0.98 -2.36
N VAL A 155 -10.28 -1.40 -3.21
CA VAL A 155 -10.53 -2.30 -4.34
C VAL A 155 -9.75 -3.60 -4.15
N VAL A 156 -10.45 -4.73 -4.29
CA VAL A 156 -9.85 -6.06 -4.27
C VAL A 156 -9.76 -6.59 -5.68
N LEU A 157 -8.54 -6.88 -6.12
CA LEU A 157 -8.26 -7.52 -7.41
C LEU A 157 -7.84 -8.97 -7.17
N GLU A 158 -8.45 -9.90 -7.88
CA GLU A 158 -8.16 -11.32 -7.74
C GLU A 158 -7.25 -11.83 -8.87
N GLU A 159 -6.16 -12.49 -8.51
CA GLU A 159 -5.35 -13.29 -9.43
C GLU A 159 -5.59 -14.78 -9.13
N ARG A 160 -6.61 -15.36 -9.74
CA ARG A 160 -7.01 -16.75 -9.48
C ARG A 160 -6.05 -17.78 -10.06
N ASN A 161 -5.47 -17.45 -11.20
CA ASN A 161 -4.44 -18.24 -11.87
C ASN A 161 -3.25 -17.33 -12.15
N ASP A 162 -2.05 -17.89 -12.21
CA ASP A 162 -0.87 -17.13 -12.59
C ASP A 162 -1.12 -16.42 -13.92
N ASP A 163 -0.76 -15.14 -13.97
CA ASP A 163 -0.94 -14.23 -15.10
C ASP A 163 -2.39 -13.83 -15.47
N SER A 164 -3.39 -14.18 -14.68
CA SER A 164 -4.78 -13.75 -14.92
C SER A 164 -5.02 -12.26 -14.64
N LEU A 165 -4.18 -11.61 -13.82
CA LEU A 165 -4.26 -10.18 -13.52
C LEU A 165 -3.11 -9.42 -14.19
N SER A 166 -3.45 -8.53 -15.14
CA SER A 166 -2.46 -7.71 -15.86
C SER A 166 -2.03 -6.48 -15.06
N SER A 167 -0.83 -5.96 -15.38
CA SER A 167 -0.35 -4.67 -14.84
C SER A 167 -1.25 -3.50 -15.24
N ASP A 168 -1.80 -3.55 -16.46
CA ASP A 168 -2.71 -2.49 -16.95
C ASP A 168 -4.01 -2.43 -16.14
N THR A 169 -4.57 -3.58 -15.75
CA THR A 169 -5.76 -3.61 -14.88
C THR A 169 -5.47 -2.97 -13.54
N VAL A 170 -4.34 -3.29 -12.91
CA VAL A 170 -3.93 -2.72 -11.61
C VAL A 170 -3.66 -1.21 -11.76
N LEU A 171 -2.96 -0.80 -12.82
CA LEU A 171 -2.66 0.60 -13.09
C LEU A 171 -3.94 1.42 -13.27
N ASN A 172 -4.87 0.97 -14.11
CA ASN A 172 -6.13 1.67 -14.35
C ASN A 172 -6.96 1.79 -13.06
N THR A 173 -7.02 0.72 -12.25
CA THR A 173 -7.68 0.75 -10.95
C THR A 173 -7.06 1.81 -10.03
N LEU A 174 -5.73 1.89 -9.94
CA LEU A 174 -5.06 2.92 -9.14
C LEU A 174 -5.36 4.33 -9.63
N LEU A 175 -5.34 4.55 -10.94
CA LEU A 175 -5.64 5.87 -11.53
C LEU A 175 -7.09 6.29 -11.26
N GLU A 176 -8.04 5.36 -11.30
CA GLU A 176 -9.44 5.62 -10.94
C GLU A 176 -9.58 5.97 -9.45
N MET A 177 -8.87 5.24 -8.55
CA MET A 177 -8.88 5.52 -7.11
C MET A 177 -8.32 6.91 -6.81
N LEU A 178 -7.19 7.28 -7.42
CA LEU A 178 -6.55 8.59 -7.25
C LEU A 178 -7.39 9.76 -7.79
N ASN A 179 -8.25 9.53 -8.78
CA ASN A 179 -9.14 10.56 -9.32
C ASN A 179 -10.36 10.80 -8.42
N LYS A 180 -10.85 9.78 -7.69
CA LYS A 180 -11.99 9.90 -6.76
C LYS A 180 -11.68 10.78 -5.55
N GLU A 181 -10.43 10.78 -5.07
CA GLU A 181 -10.03 11.60 -3.93
C GLU A 181 -9.94 13.12 -4.25
N LYS A 182 -10.00 13.49 -5.53
CA LYS A 182 -9.96 14.89 -5.98
C LYS A 182 -11.34 15.51 -6.18
N SER A 183 -12.41 14.71 -6.04
CA SER A 183 -13.81 15.15 -6.25
C SER A 183 -14.52 15.36 -4.93
#